data_7b79e6b465280cdf94c684b89f70a3fc
#
_entry.id   7b79e6b465280cdf94c684b89f70a3fc
#
_cell.length_a   1.000
_cell.length_b   1.000
_cell.length_c   1.000
_cell.angle_alpha   90.00
_cell.angle_beta   90.00
_cell.angle_gamma   90.00
#
_symmetry.space_group_name_H-M   'P 1'
#
loop_
_entity.id
_entity.type
_entity.pdbx_description
1 polymer ?
#
loop_
_entity_poly.entity_id
_entity_poly.type
_entity_poly.pdbx_seq_one_letter_code
_entity_poly.pdbx_strand_id
1 'polypeptide(L)'
;MGALIVIEGIDSSGKETQGKLLVDYLLKNGHKAVFLSFPMYKTPTGKIFRDCVLDKKNTSFFKEGYSNIDPEVVCLYTAADRKYNSHQIEKYLNDDYIVVINRYTSSNMANQASKYETSDERFYMYQWIDKLEYWLLKLPKPDCTILLKMPHKYKSQVAFPLFDQNVNETKVFNAYLELQELYNWDSIDCVKNDKQKSISEIHEEIIELLKTKKFIA
;
A
#
# COMPACT_ATOMS: atom_id res chain seq x y z
N MET A 1 -18.00 -3.78 14.73
CA MET A 1 -17.69 -2.57 13.92
C MET A 1 -16.58 -2.93 12.95
N GLY A 2 -16.78 -2.64 11.67
CA GLY A 2 -15.78 -2.93 10.64
C GLY A 2 -14.46 -2.24 10.91
N ALA A 3 -13.37 -2.79 10.41
CA ALA A 3 -12.02 -2.24 10.55
C ALA A 3 -11.27 -2.23 9.21
N LEU A 4 -10.51 -1.18 8.96
CA LEU A 4 -9.69 -1.02 7.77
C LEU A 4 -8.21 -1.26 8.11
N ILE A 5 -7.67 -2.38 7.65
CA ILE A 5 -6.27 -2.76 7.85
C ILE A 5 -5.53 -2.64 6.53
N VAL A 6 -4.44 -1.89 6.51
CA VAL A 6 -3.61 -1.70 5.32
C VAL A 6 -2.26 -2.37 5.50
N ILE A 7 -1.82 -3.14 4.50
CA ILE A 7 -0.49 -3.75 4.45
C ILE A 7 0.36 -3.03 3.41
N GLU A 8 1.47 -2.45 3.86
CA GLU A 8 2.37 -1.62 3.08
C GLU A 8 3.80 -2.19 3.02
N GLY A 9 4.59 -1.66 2.13
CA GLY A 9 5.99 -2.01 1.91
C GLY A 9 6.38 -1.91 0.44
N ILE A 10 7.67 -2.07 0.14
CA ILE A 10 8.21 -2.06 -1.24
C ILE A 10 7.68 -3.23 -2.07
N ASP A 11 7.94 -3.21 -3.37
CA ASP A 11 7.59 -4.32 -4.27
C ASP A 11 8.27 -5.61 -3.80
N SER A 12 7.55 -6.73 -3.94
CA SER A 12 8.02 -8.08 -3.54
C SER A 12 8.25 -8.27 -2.03
N SER A 13 7.78 -7.37 -1.16
CA SER A 13 7.86 -7.56 0.30
C SER A 13 6.84 -8.56 0.87
N GLY A 14 6.02 -9.18 0.02
CA GLY A 14 5.05 -10.21 0.45
C GLY A 14 3.67 -9.67 0.85
N LYS A 15 3.38 -8.39 0.68
CA LYS A 15 2.11 -7.75 1.05
C LYS A 15 0.86 -8.50 0.60
N GLU A 16 0.81 -8.85 -0.68
CA GLU A 16 -0.35 -9.55 -1.25
C GLU A 16 -0.53 -10.94 -0.64
N THR A 17 0.57 -11.67 -0.45
CA THR A 17 0.58 -12.99 0.19
C THR A 17 0.07 -12.88 1.61
N GLN A 18 0.62 -11.96 2.40
CA GLN A 18 0.23 -11.76 3.80
C GLN A 18 -1.20 -11.27 3.93
N GLY A 19 -1.65 -10.38 3.05
CA GLY A 19 -3.03 -9.90 3.04
C GLY A 19 -4.05 -11.01 2.77
N LYS A 20 -3.76 -11.89 1.82
CA LYS A 20 -4.62 -13.05 1.53
C LYS A 20 -4.63 -14.05 2.68
N LEU A 21 -3.46 -14.38 3.24
CA LEU A 21 -3.35 -15.26 4.40
C LEU A 21 -4.09 -14.69 5.61
N LEU A 22 -4.01 -13.38 5.85
CA LEU A 22 -4.74 -12.72 6.91
C LEU A 22 -6.25 -12.87 6.73
N VAL A 23 -6.77 -12.62 5.53
CA VAL A 23 -8.21 -12.79 5.26
C VAL A 23 -8.63 -14.24 5.45
N ASP A 24 -7.85 -15.21 4.97
CA ASP A 24 -8.13 -16.64 5.16
C ASP A 24 -8.16 -17.03 6.65
N TYR A 25 -7.22 -16.50 7.44
CA TYR A 25 -7.20 -16.69 8.90
C TYR A 25 -8.45 -16.09 9.55
N LEU A 26 -8.80 -14.87 9.21
CA LEU A 26 -9.96 -14.17 9.77
C LEU A 26 -11.26 -14.93 9.49
N LEU A 27 -11.46 -15.37 8.26
CA LEU A 27 -12.64 -16.15 7.87
C LEU A 27 -12.74 -17.48 8.61
N LYS A 28 -11.62 -18.20 8.78
CA LYS A 28 -11.55 -19.45 9.55
C LYS A 28 -11.87 -19.27 11.02
N ASN A 29 -11.62 -18.08 11.56
CA ASN A 29 -11.92 -17.74 12.96
C ASN A 29 -13.27 -16.99 13.13
N GLY A 30 -14.15 -17.06 12.13
CA GLY A 30 -15.53 -16.56 12.23
C GLY A 30 -15.71 -15.06 12.03
N HIS A 31 -14.66 -14.35 11.60
CA HIS A 31 -14.78 -12.94 11.24
C HIS A 31 -15.27 -12.76 9.81
N LYS A 32 -16.01 -11.70 9.56
CA LYS A 32 -16.26 -11.23 8.20
C LYS A 32 -15.03 -10.50 7.72
N ALA A 33 -14.41 -10.95 6.63
CA ALA A 33 -13.19 -10.32 6.10
C ALA A 33 -13.20 -10.29 4.59
N VAL A 34 -12.53 -9.30 3.99
CA VAL A 34 -12.35 -9.16 2.55
C VAL A 34 -10.97 -8.61 2.23
N PHE A 35 -10.37 -9.11 1.13
CA PHE A 35 -9.12 -8.62 0.59
C PHE A 35 -9.36 -7.70 -0.60
N LEU A 36 -8.76 -6.50 -0.56
CA LEU A 36 -8.72 -5.56 -1.67
C LEU A 36 -7.27 -5.21 -2.01
N SER A 37 -7.02 -4.76 -3.22
CA SER A 37 -5.69 -4.33 -3.64
C SER A 37 -5.79 -3.16 -4.60
N PHE A 38 -5.01 -2.11 -4.37
CA PHE A 38 -4.89 -0.97 -5.27
C PHE A 38 -3.56 -0.98 -6.02
N PRO A 39 -3.56 -0.49 -7.28
CA PRO A 39 -4.70 -0.03 -8.08
C PRO A 39 -5.67 -1.17 -8.45
N MET A 40 -6.96 -0.87 -8.53
CA MET A 40 -7.98 -1.84 -8.90
C MET A 40 -8.07 -2.01 -10.43
N TYR A 41 -7.13 -2.70 -11.02
CA TYR A 41 -6.94 -2.82 -12.48
C TYR A 41 -8.13 -3.38 -13.28
N LYS A 42 -9.13 -3.92 -12.61
CA LYS A 42 -10.37 -4.41 -13.26
C LYS A 42 -11.45 -3.34 -13.38
N THR A 43 -11.33 -2.24 -12.64
CA THR A 43 -12.26 -1.10 -12.68
C THR A 43 -11.88 -0.11 -13.78
N PRO A 44 -12.79 0.79 -14.22
CA PRO A 44 -12.47 1.78 -15.24
C PRO A 44 -11.25 2.65 -14.91
N THR A 45 -11.18 3.17 -13.69
CA THR A 45 -10.08 4.03 -13.21
C THR A 45 -8.76 3.28 -13.09
N GLY A 46 -8.77 2.08 -12.55
CA GLY A 46 -7.58 1.24 -12.47
C GLY A 46 -7.06 0.80 -13.85
N LYS A 47 -7.95 0.58 -14.83
CA LYS A 47 -7.55 0.34 -16.23
C LYS A 47 -6.85 1.55 -16.83
N ILE A 48 -7.41 2.75 -16.64
CA ILE A 48 -6.79 3.99 -17.11
C ILE A 48 -5.39 4.12 -16.50
N PHE A 49 -5.25 3.94 -15.19
CA PHE A 49 -3.95 4.04 -14.53
C PHE A 49 -2.96 3.00 -15.09
N ARG A 50 -3.36 1.74 -15.23
CA ARG A 50 -2.52 0.67 -15.76
C ARG A 50 -2.07 0.92 -17.19
N ASP A 51 -3.00 1.29 -18.06
CA ASP A 51 -2.78 1.32 -19.51
C ASP A 51 -2.24 2.67 -19.98
N CYS A 52 -2.66 3.78 -19.33
CA CYS A 52 -2.31 5.12 -19.77
C CYS A 52 -1.21 5.79 -18.93
N VAL A 53 -1.02 5.40 -17.66
CA VAL A 53 -0.02 6.01 -16.79
C VAL A 53 1.17 5.08 -16.57
N LEU A 54 0.95 3.80 -16.21
CA LEU A 54 2.02 2.83 -15.97
C LEU A 54 2.61 2.22 -17.25
N ASP A 55 2.01 2.46 -18.39
CA ASP A 55 2.44 1.97 -19.71
C ASP A 55 2.67 0.46 -19.84
N LYS A 56 1.92 -0.35 -19.10
CA LYS A 56 2.09 -1.82 -19.11
C LYS A 56 1.85 -2.49 -20.47
N LYS A 57 1.31 -1.76 -21.46
CA LYS A 57 1.00 -2.26 -22.79
C LYS A 57 1.58 -1.40 -23.91
N ASN A 58 2.55 -0.53 -23.61
CA ASN A 58 3.04 0.51 -24.54
C ASN A 58 1.91 1.38 -25.09
N THR A 59 0.95 1.72 -24.26
CA THR A 59 -0.23 2.53 -24.61
C THR A 59 -0.29 3.84 -23.84
N SER A 60 0.74 4.16 -23.04
CA SER A 60 0.81 5.39 -22.26
C SER A 60 0.75 6.62 -23.16
N PHE A 61 0.01 7.62 -22.72
CA PHE A 61 0.02 8.96 -23.31
C PHE A 61 1.21 9.80 -22.82
N PHE A 62 1.87 9.38 -21.74
CA PHE A 62 3.02 10.05 -21.13
C PHE A 62 4.31 9.50 -21.73
N LYS A 63 4.83 10.21 -22.74
CA LYS A 63 6.04 9.79 -23.47
C LYS A 63 7.32 9.91 -22.65
N GLU A 64 7.30 10.70 -21.60
CA GLU A 64 8.40 10.90 -20.65
C GLU A 64 8.67 9.67 -19.77
N GLY A 65 7.75 8.71 -19.73
CA GLY A 65 7.80 7.54 -18.85
C GLY A 65 7.35 7.83 -17.41
N TYR A 66 6.85 6.81 -16.73
CA TYR A 66 6.21 6.92 -15.41
C TYR A 66 7.06 7.65 -14.35
N SER A 67 8.36 7.37 -14.29
CA SER A 67 9.27 7.98 -13.31
C SER A 67 9.44 9.50 -13.51
N ASN A 68 9.21 10.00 -14.72
CA ASN A 68 9.38 11.41 -15.06
C ASN A 68 8.07 12.20 -15.10
N ILE A 69 6.92 11.53 -14.93
CA ILE A 69 5.64 12.22 -14.78
C ILE A 69 5.67 12.99 -13.46
N ASP A 70 5.14 14.21 -13.49
CA ASP A 70 4.96 15.03 -12.29
C ASP A 70 4.29 14.22 -11.18
N PRO A 71 4.86 14.20 -9.96
CA PRO A 71 4.32 13.43 -8.84
C PRO A 71 2.86 13.75 -8.50
N GLU A 72 2.45 15.02 -8.53
CA GLU A 72 1.09 15.43 -8.23
C GLU A 72 0.10 14.90 -9.29
N VAL A 73 0.52 14.88 -10.57
CA VAL A 73 -0.29 14.30 -11.66
C VAL A 73 -0.51 12.80 -11.43
N VAL A 74 0.53 12.06 -11.10
CA VAL A 74 0.39 10.62 -10.77
C VAL A 74 -0.53 10.41 -9.57
N CYS A 75 -0.41 11.26 -8.55
CA CYS A 75 -1.29 11.23 -7.37
C CYS A 75 -2.76 11.41 -7.73
N LEU A 76 -3.09 12.31 -8.63
CA LEU A 76 -4.47 12.53 -9.07
C LEU A 76 -5.07 11.28 -9.72
N TYR A 77 -4.32 10.57 -10.57
CA TYR A 77 -4.78 9.32 -11.18
C TYR A 77 -4.98 8.20 -10.15
N THR A 78 -4.05 8.05 -9.22
CA THR A 78 -4.17 7.03 -8.17
C THR A 78 -5.27 7.37 -7.16
N ALA A 79 -5.46 8.65 -6.84
CA ALA A 79 -6.55 9.14 -5.99
C ALA A 79 -7.91 8.95 -6.66
N ALA A 80 -8.01 9.17 -7.99
CA ALA A 80 -9.22 8.89 -8.75
C ALA A 80 -9.62 7.41 -8.67
N ASP A 81 -8.64 6.48 -8.75
CA ASP A 81 -8.92 5.04 -8.61
C ASP A 81 -9.43 4.69 -7.21
N ARG A 82 -8.79 5.21 -6.15
CA ARG A 82 -9.27 4.99 -4.78
C ARG A 82 -10.64 5.62 -4.55
N LYS A 83 -10.87 6.84 -5.04
CA LYS A 83 -12.17 7.52 -4.87
C LYS A 83 -13.29 6.80 -5.59
N TYR A 84 -13.06 6.35 -6.82
CA TYR A 84 -14.06 5.58 -7.58
C TYR A 84 -14.47 4.31 -6.85
N ASN A 85 -13.54 3.66 -6.17
CA ASN A 85 -13.76 2.38 -5.48
C ASN A 85 -14.06 2.54 -3.97
N SER A 86 -14.04 3.77 -3.40
CA SER A 86 -14.21 3.98 -1.95
C SER A 86 -15.57 3.51 -1.43
N HIS A 87 -16.62 3.60 -2.24
CA HIS A 87 -17.95 3.13 -1.87
C HIS A 87 -17.99 1.64 -1.52
N GLN A 88 -17.14 0.83 -2.16
CA GLN A 88 -17.04 -0.60 -1.84
C GLN A 88 -16.38 -0.81 -0.46
N ILE A 89 -15.35 -0.03 -0.14
CA ILE A 89 -14.71 -0.08 1.17
C ILE A 89 -15.71 0.33 2.25
N GLU A 90 -16.37 1.49 2.05
CA GLU A 90 -17.37 2.01 2.98
C GLU A 90 -18.50 1.01 3.24
N LYS A 91 -18.99 0.35 2.17
CA LYS A 91 -20.01 -0.68 2.29
C LYS A 91 -19.55 -1.84 3.18
N TYR A 92 -18.35 -2.38 2.94
CA TYR A 92 -17.81 -3.47 3.76
C TYR A 92 -17.64 -3.05 5.23
N LEU A 93 -17.12 -1.86 5.49
CA LEU A 93 -16.96 -1.34 6.84
C LEU A 93 -18.31 -1.20 7.58
N ASN A 94 -19.35 -0.72 6.88
CA ASN A 94 -20.70 -0.60 7.41
C ASN A 94 -21.37 -1.97 7.67
N ASP A 95 -20.97 -3.00 6.93
CA ASP A 95 -21.46 -4.37 7.08
C ASP A 95 -20.59 -5.18 8.10
N ASP A 96 -19.78 -4.51 8.91
CA ASP A 96 -18.90 -5.06 9.96
C ASP A 96 -17.81 -6.01 9.44
N TYR A 97 -17.29 -5.77 8.24
CA TYR A 97 -16.14 -6.51 7.71
C TYR A 97 -14.82 -5.94 8.22
N ILE A 98 -13.84 -6.81 8.41
CA ILE A 98 -12.43 -6.43 8.44
C ILE A 98 -11.96 -6.35 6.98
N VAL A 99 -11.69 -5.13 6.52
CA VAL A 99 -11.23 -4.87 5.15
C VAL A 99 -9.70 -4.83 5.16
N VAL A 100 -9.06 -5.81 4.54
CA VAL A 100 -7.61 -5.88 4.40
C VAL A 100 -7.21 -5.37 3.02
N ILE A 101 -6.43 -4.30 2.98
CA ILE A 101 -6.01 -3.67 1.72
C ILE A 101 -4.50 -3.81 1.53
N ASN A 102 -4.11 -4.35 0.36
CA ASN A 102 -2.75 -4.28 -0.15
C ASN A 102 -2.57 -2.97 -0.92
N ARG A 103 -1.69 -2.10 -0.44
CA ARG A 103 -1.42 -0.76 -0.99
C ARG A 103 -2.62 0.19 -0.90
N TYR A 104 -2.40 1.33 -0.29
CA TYR A 104 -3.43 2.36 -0.17
C TYR A 104 -2.82 3.76 -0.43
N THR A 105 -3.31 4.80 0.24
CA THR A 105 -2.80 6.17 0.16
C THR A 105 -1.31 6.25 0.47
N SER A 106 -0.87 5.53 1.48
CA SER A 106 0.52 5.43 1.92
C SER A 106 1.49 4.91 0.86
N SER A 107 1.05 3.99 -0.01
CA SER A 107 1.86 3.58 -1.17
C SER A 107 2.11 4.73 -2.15
N ASN A 108 1.10 5.58 -2.35
CA ASN A 108 1.24 6.77 -3.19
C ASN A 108 2.21 7.77 -2.55
N MET A 109 2.05 8.02 -1.24
CA MET A 109 2.96 8.87 -0.47
C MET A 109 4.41 8.42 -0.64
N ALA A 110 4.72 7.15 -0.34
CA ALA A 110 6.09 6.63 -0.41
C ALA A 110 6.68 6.72 -1.82
N ASN A 111 5.91 6.31 -2.84
CA ASN A 111 6.41 6.27 -4.22
C ASN A 111 6.63 7.67 -4.80
N GLN A 112 5.70 8.61 -4.57
CA GLN A 112 5.84 9.95 -5.18
C GLN A 112 6.82 10.83 -4.41
N ALA A 113 6.81 10.77 -3.07
CA ALA A 113 7.76 11.52 -2.27
C ALA A 113 9.21 11.04 -2.47
N SER A 114 9.43 9.76 -2.78
CA SER A 114 10.77 9.23 -3.06
C SER A 114 11.48 9.87 -4.27
N LYS A 115 10.75 10.62 -5.09
CA LYS A 115 11.30 11.38 -6.22
C LYS A 115 12.00 12.68 -5.78
N TYR A 116 11.77 13.14 -4.57
CA TYR A 116 12.36 14.35 -4.00
C TYR A 116 13.60 14.05 -3.17
N GLU A 117 14.59 14.97 -3.21
CA GLU A 117 15.86 14.76 -2.53
C GLU A 117 15.83 15.21 -1.07
N THR A 118 15.13 16.30 -0.78
CA THR A 118 15.10 16.87 0.57
C THR A 118 13.93 16.30 1.39
N SER A 119 14.13 16.23 2.72
CA SER A 119 13.07 15.82 3.65
C SER A 119 11.89 16.78 3.64
N ASP A 120 12.12 18.07 3.46
CA ASP A 120 11.06 19.08 3.46
C ASP A 120 10.14 18.92 2.24
N GLU A 121 10.71 18.64 1.06
CA GLU A 121 9.93 18.36 -0.16
C GLU A 121 9.12 17.07 -0.01
N ARG A 122 9.73 16.01 0.56
CA ARG A 122 9.00 14.76 0.83
C ARG A 122 7.86 14.97 1.84
N PHE A 123 8.13 15.73 2.90
CA PHE A 123 7.10 16.05 3.90
C PHE A 123 5.94 16.87 3.30
N TYR A 124 6.26 17.86 2.45
CA TYR A 124 5.24 18.59 1.69
C TYR A 124 4.36 17.63 0.88
N MET A 125 4.96 16.68 0.15
CA MET A 125 4.25 15.71 -0.67
C MET A 125 3.37 14.77 0.17
N TYR A 126 3.85 14.32 1.34
CA TYR A 126 3.03 13.54 2.29
C TYR A 126 1.79 14.31 2.71
N GLN A 127 1.95 15.57 3.11
CA GLN A 127 0.83 16.42 3.53
C GLN A 127 -0.13 16.72 2.38
N TRP A 128 0.39 16.93 1.18
CA TRP A 128 -0.41 17.22 0.00
C TRP A 128 -1.33 16.03 -0.32
N ILE A 129 -0.78 14.81 -0.32
CA ILE A 129 -1.56 13.58 -0.56
C ILE A 129 -2.56 13.33 0.58
N ASP A 130 -2.17 13.51 1.83
CA ASP A 130 -3.07 13.37 2.99
C ASP A 130 -4.29 14.29 2.84
N LYS A 131 -4.04 15.56 2.51
CA LYS A 131 -5.10 16.55 2.27
C LYS A 131 -5.99 16.17 1.08
N LEU A 132 -5.39 15.77 -0.04
CA LEU A 132 -6.12 15.35 -1.23
C LEU A 132 -7.05 14.18 -0.91
N GLU A 133 -6.49 13.10 -0.36
CA GLU A 133 -7.23 11.85 -0.26
C GLU A 133 -8.14 11.78 0.97
N TYR A 134 -7.68 12.21 2.13
CA TYR A 134 -8.48 12.08 3.36
C TYR A 134 -9.35 13.30 3.65
N TRP A 135 -8.90 14.50 3.30
CA TRP A 135 -9.68 15.71 3.60
C TRP A 135 -10.62 16.11 2.45
N LEU A 136 -10.12 16.19 1.21
CA LEU A 136 -10.94 16.57 0.04
C LEU A 136 -11.81 15.40 -0.44
N LEU A 137 -11.21 14.25 -0.72
CA LEU A 137 -11.91 13.09 -1.29
C LEU A 137 -12.65 12.26 -0.23
N LYS A 138 -12.40 12.50 1.07
CA LYS A 138 -13.04 11.79 2.19
C LYS A 138 -12.88 10.26 2.09
N LEU A 139 -11.70 9.80 1.71
CA LEU A 139 -11.41 8.36 1.73
C LEU A 139 -11.38 7.85 3.18
N PRO A 140 -11.83 6.62 3.44
CA PRO A 140 -11.70 5.99 4.76
C PRO A 140 -10.24 5.97 5.22
N LYS A 141 -9.96 6.43 6.44
CA LYS A 141 -8.62 6.32 7.04
C LYS A 141 -8.42 4.91 7.59
N PRO A 142 -7.22 4.32 7.43
CA PRO A 142 -6.92 3.03 8.05
C PRO A 142 -6.99 3.10 9.58
N ASP A 143 -7.57 2.07 10.20
CA ASP A 143 -7.52 1.85 11.64
C ASP A 143 -6.16 1.26 12.05
N CYS A 144 -5.53 0.52 11.14
CA CYS A 144 -4.20 -0.03 11.32
C CYS A 144 -3.45 -0.06 9.99
N THR A 145 -2.21 0.43 9.97
CA THR A 145 -1.29 0.27 8.85
C THR A 145 -0.10 -0.54 9.32
N ILE A 146 0.20 -1.63 8.61
CA ILE A 146 1.31 -2.54 8.91
C ILE A 146 2.34 -2.42 7.80
N LEU A 147 3.52 -1.92 8.11
CA LEU A 147 4.65 -1.85 7.20
C LEU A 147 5.45 -3.15 7.25
N LEU A 148 5.51 -3.88 6.14
CA LEU A 148 6.44 -5.01 5.98
C LEU A 148 7.82 -4.46 5.63
N LYS A 149 8.73 -4.41 6.62
CA LYS A 149 10.10 -3.93 6.45
C LYS A 149 10.97 -5.00 5.80
N MET A 150 10.95 -5.01 4.45
CA MET A 150 11.80 -5.85 3.62
C MET A 150 12.83 -4.97 2.91
N PRO A 151 14.09 -4.94 3.36
CA PRO A 151 15.13 -4.22 2.64
C PRO A 151 15.30 -4.75 1.22
N HIS A 152 15.56 -3.87 0.26
CA HIS A 152 15.64 -4.18 -1.16
C HIS A 152 16.55 -5.38 -1.48
N LYS A 153 17.68 -5.53 -0.79
CA LYS A 153 18.65 -6.62 -1.00
C LYS A 153 18.11 -8.05 -0.78
N TYR A 154 16.96 -8.17 -0.10
CA TYR A 154 16.34 -9.46 0.23
C TYR A 154 15.08 -9.75 -0.59
N LYS A 155 14.66 -8.84 -1.46
CA LYS A 155 13.44 -9.07 -2.25
C LYS A 155 13.60 -10.25 -3.21
N SER A 156 12.49 -10.95 -3.45
CA SER A 156 12.43 -11.99 -4.47
C SER A 156 12.62 -11.41 -5.87
N GLN A 157 13.48 -12.03 -6.69
CA GLN A 157 13.71 -11.65 -8.10
C GLN A 157 12.53 -11.97 -9.04
N VAL A 158 11.51 -12.69 -8.54
CA VAL A 158 10.42 -13.27 -9.36
C VAL A 158 9.26 -12.30 -9.60
N ALA A 159 9.26 -11.13 -8.98
CA ALA A 159 8.15 -10.20 -9.14
C ALA A 159 8.31 -9.35 -10.40
N PHE A 160 7.27 -9.35 -11.24
CA PHE A 160 7.08 -8.30 -12.25
C PHE A 160 7.02 -6.95 -11.52
N PRO A 161 7.93 -6.02 -11.78
CA PRO A 161 7.85 -4.70 -11.19
C PRO A 161 6.52 -4.05 -11.59
N LEU A 162 5.72 -3.70 -10.60
CA LEU A 162 4.47 -2.96 -10.84
C LEU A 162 4.75 -1.55 -11.35
N PHE A 163 5.93 -1.02 -11.04
CA PHE A 163 6.41 0.30 -11.42
C PHE A 163 7.67 0.19 -12.29
N ASP A 164 8.03 1.29 -12.94
CA ASP A 164 9.17 1.41 -13.81
C ASP A 164 10.47 0.88 -13.15
N GLN A 165 11.32 0.17 -13.92
CA GLN A 165 12.62 -0.33 -13.48
C GLN A 165 13.57 0.79 -13.00
N ASN A 166 13.27 2.05 -13.31
CA ASN A 166 14.03 3.22 -12.90
C ASN A 166 13.65 3.78 -11.50
N VAL A 167 12.66 3.20 -10.82
CA VAL A 167 12.32 3.64 -9.46
C VAL A 167 13.41 3.19 -8.50
N ASN A 168 14.01 4.14 -7.79
CA ASN A 168 14.98 3.84 -6.76
C ASN A 168 14.28 3.25 -5.53
N GLU A 169 14.20 1.93 -5.47
CA GLU A 169 13.49 1.21 -4.39
C GLU A 169 14.07 1.48 -3.01
N THR A 170 15.36 1.83 -2.91
CA THR A 170 15.96 2.25 -1.63
C THR A 170 15.35 3.58 -1.18
N LYS A 171 15.15 4.55 -2.09
CA LYS A 171 14.49 5.80 -1.73
C LYS A 171 13.03 5.57 -1.32
N VAL A 172 12.31 4.68 -2.03
CA VAL A 172 10.93 4.30 -1.66
C VAL A 172 10.89 3.64 -0.29
N PHE A 173 11.82 2.73 0.00
CA PHE A 173 11.91 2.08 1.31
C PHE A 173 12.16 3.10 2.43
N ASN A 174 13.09 4.04 2.22
CA ASN A 174 13.36 5.11 3.18
C ASN A 174 12.13 6.02 3.39
N ALA A 175 11.41 6.34 2.33
CA ALA A 175 10.14 7.09 2.44
C ALA A 175 9.08 6.34 3.25
N TYR A 176 9.00 5.01 3.13
CA TYR A 176 8.14 4.20 4.01
C TYR A 176 8.57 4.26 5.48
N LEU A 177 9.86 4.27 5.77
CA LEU A 177 10.36 4.41 7.14
C LEU A 177 10.03 5.79 7.73
N GLU A 178 10.20 6.86 6.95
CA GLU A 178 9.77 8.22 7.35
C GLU A 178 8.27 8.27 7.63
N LEU A 179 7.44 7.67 6.76
CA LEU A 179 6.00 7.61 6.96
C LEU A 179 5.60 6.78 8.18
N GLN A 180 6.29 5.67 8.42
CA GLN A 180 6.06 4.84 9.60
C GLN A 180 6.26 5.64 10.89
N GLU A 181 7.33 6.42 10.98
CA GLU A 181 7.60 7.30 12.12
C GLU A 181 6.57 8.43 12.22
N LEU A 182 6.30 9.12 11.10
CA LEU A 182 5.40 10.27 11.05
C LEU A 182 3.95 9.94 11.45
N TYR A 183 3.46 8.79 11.00
CA TYR A 183 2.08 8.35 11.24
C TYR A 183 1.96 7.27 12.32
N ASN A 184 3.07 6.95 12.99
CA ASN A 184 3.13 5.93 14.05
C ASN A 184 2.51 4.58 13.61
N TRP A 185 2.90 4.10 12.42
CA TRP A 185 2.43 2.81 11.92
C TRP A 185 3.12 1.65 12.63
N ASP A 186 2.42 0.53 12.68
CA ASP A 186 3.02 -0.73 13.09
C ASP A 186 3.94 -1.27 11.99
N SER A 187 4.90 -2.10 12.37
CA SER A 187 5.79 -2.70 11.39
C SER A 187 6.21 -4.12 11.77
N ILE A 188 6.49 -4.92 10.75
CA ILE A 188 7.04 -6.27 10.89
C ILE A 188 8.37 -6.30 10.15
N ASP A 189 9.45 -6.62 10.86
CA ASP A 189 10.76 -6.85 10.25
C ASP A 189 10.73 -8.19 9.50
N CYS A 190 10.86 -8.14 8.17
CA CYS A 190 10.83 -9.35 7.34
C CYS A 190 12.19 -10.07 7.26
N VAL A 191 13.23 -9.52 7.92
CA VAL A 191 14.57 -10.07 7.99
C VAL A 191 15.00 -10.19 9.44
N LYS A 192 15.62 -11.31 9.81
CA LYS A 192 16.20 -11.56 11.14
C LYS A 192 17.58 -12.23 10.96
N ASN A 193 18.60 -11.70 11.62
CA ASN A 193 19.97 -12.24 11.53
C ASN A 193 20.47 -12.41 10.07
N ASP A 194 20.27 -11.38 9.24
CA ASP A 194 20.60 -11.36 7.81
C ASP A 194 19.93 -12.48 6.98
N LYS A 195 18.85 -13.06 7.46
CA LYS A 195 18.04 -14.03 6.72
C LYS A 195 16.60 -13.56 6.62
N GLN A 196 16.00 -13.76 5.46
CA GLN A 196 14.59 -13.50 5.27
C GLN A 196 13.77 -14.47 6.12
N LYS A 197 12.80 -13.96 6.88
CA LYS A 197 11.80 -14.77 7.58
C LYS A 197 10.94 -15.53 6.58
N SER A 198 10.46 -16.70 6.99
CA SER A 198 9.46 -17.43 6.23
C SER A 198 8.12 -16.68 6.16
N ILE A 199 7.30 -17.04 5.19
CA ILE A 199 5.93 -16.51 5.06
C ILE A 199 5.12 -16.77 6.33
N SER A 200 5.31 -17.92 6.98
CA SER A 200 4.60 -18.30 8.22
C SER A 200 5.02 -17.42 9.39
N GLU A 201 6.34 -17.21 9.60
CA GLU A 201 6.84 -16.35 10.68
C GLU A 201 6.30 -14.91 10.57
N ILE A 202 6.30 -14.32 9.36
CA ILE A 202 5.75 -12.98 9.14
C ILE A 202 4.24 -12.98 9.42
N HIS A 203 3.53 -14.03 8.99
CA HIS A 203 2.09 -14.13 9.20
C HIS A 203 1.72 -14.23 10.69
N GLU A 204 2.45 -15.04 11.44
CA GLU A 204 2.25 -15.21 12.89
C GLU A 204 2.48 -13.88 13.64
N GLU A 205 3.51 -13.11 13.26
CA GLU A 205 3.76 -11.79 13.83
C GLU A 205 2.63 -10.79 13.51
N ILE A 206 2.06 -10.84 12.30
CA ILE A 206 0.89 -10.01 11.94
C ILE A 206 -0.32 -10.38 12.81
N ILE A 207 -0.59 -11.66 13.00
CA ILE A 207 -1.70 -12.12 13.85
C ILE A 207 -1.52 -11.66 15.28
N GLU A 208 -0.33 -11.84 15.87
CA GLU A 208 -0.02 -11.44 17.23
C GLU A 208 -0.16 -9.91 17.41
N LEU A 209 0.30 -9.13 16.44
CA LEU A 209 0.11 -7.69 16.43
C LEU A 209 -1.38 -7.31 16.48
N LEU A 210 -2.20 -7.95 15.64
CA LEU A 210 -3.64 -7.64 15.58
C LEU A 210 -4.39 -8.09 16.83
N LYS A 211 -3.96 -9.17 17.48
CA LYS A 211 -4.46 -9.58 18.80
C LYS A 211 -4.10 -8.56 19.88
N THR A 212 -2.84 -8.16 19.94
CA THR A 212 -2.36 -7.14 20.88
C THR A 212 -3.14 -5.83 20.74
N LYS A 213 -3.49 -5.45 19.52
CA LYS A 213 -4.30 -4.26 19.23
C LYS A 213 -5.81 -4.49 19.36
N LYS A 214 -6.25 -5.70 19.70
CA LYS A 214 -7.66 -6.07 19.88
C LYS A 214 -8.53 -5.93 18.64
N PHE A 215 -7.94 -6.03 17.45
CA PHE A 215 -8.71 -6.17 16.21
C PHE A 215 -9.33 -7.56 16.07
N ILE A 216 -8.68 -8.55 16.68
CA ILE A 216 -9.10 -9.96 16.71
C ILE A 216 -8.88 -10.55 18.11
N ALA A 217 -9.55 -11.66 18.39
CA ALA A 217 -9.44 -12.39 19.67
C ALA A 217 -8.19 -13.29 19.73
#